data_e333ed1f90167e41ab2285865986bd09
#
_entry.id   e333ed1f90167e41ab2285865986bd09
#
_cell.length_a   1.000
_cell.length_b   1.000
_cell.length_c   1.000
_cell.angle_alpha   90.00
_cell.angle_beta   90.00
_cell.angle_gamma   90.00
#
_symmetry.space_group_name_H-M   'P 1'
#
loop_
_entity.id
_entity.type
_entity.pdbx_description
1 polymer ?
#
loop_
_entity_poly.entity_id
_entity_poly.type
_entity_poly.pdbx_seq_one_letter_code
_entity_poly.pdbx_strand_id
1 'polypeptide(L)'
;MAEGKKGFFGRLVEGLTKTRNNIVSGIDSIFSGFSAIDDDFYEEIEETLIMGDLGIQTTMAIVEDLRNKVKEQHIKDPEQCKEILIGSIKEQMDLGENAYEFENRKSVVLVIGVNGVGKTTSVGKLAGQLKDQGKKVILAAADTFRAAAIEQLTEWSARAGVDIIAQQEGSDPAAVIYDAVAAAKSRKADVLICDTAGRLHNKKNLMEERRSTASLIRNIRMHTGRL
;
A
#
# COMPACT_ATOMS: atom_id res chain seq x y z
N MET A 1 -21.75 26.15 -24.07
CA MET A 1 -20.99 26.14 -22.81
C MET A 1 -20.48 24.72 -22.62
N ALA A 2 -19.18 24.50 -22.77
CA ALA A 2 -18.57 23.17 -22.70
C ALA A 2 -18.23 22.90 -21.23
N GLU A 3 -18.97 21.98 -20.59
CA GLU A 3 -18.57 21.41 -19.31
C GLU A 3 -17.28 20.62 -19.51
N GLY A 4 -16.17 21.17 -19.03
CA GLY A 4 -14.88 20.52 -19.05
C GLY A 4 -14.94 19.23 -18.24
N LYS A 5 -14.81 18.08 -18.89
CA LYS A 5 -14.64 16.77 -18.22
C LYS A 5 -13.44 16.86 -17.31
N LYS A 6 -13.65 16.94 -15.99
CA LYS A 6 -12.61 16.81 -14.99
C LYS A 6 -11.79 15.57 -15.26
N GLY A 7 -10.49 15.66 -15.45
CA GLY A 7 -9.59 14.55 -15.73
C GLY A 7 -9.63 13.51 -14.59
N PHE A 8 -9.12 12.30 -14.84
CA PHE A 8 -9.07 11.20 -13.86
C PHE A 8 -8.49 11.64 -12.51
N PHE A 9 -7.43 12.43 -12.50
CA PHE A 9 -6.85 13.00 -11.28
C PHE A 9 -7.80 13.93 -10.53
N GLY A 10 -8.61 14.73 -11.22
CA GLY A 10 -9.59 15.61 -10.58
C GLY A 10 -10.67 14.82 -9.83
N ARG A 11 -11.12 13.69 -10.39
CA ARG A 11 -12.09 12.79 -9.72
C ARG A 11 -11.48 12.02 -8.55
N LEU A 12 -10.21 11.62 -8.65
CA LEU A 12 -9.50 10.95 -7.57
C LEU A 12 -9.31 11.89 -6.37
N VAL A 13 -8.88 13.12 -6.63
CA VAL A 13 -8.72 14.17 -5.60
C VAL A 13 -10.07 14.47 -4.96
N GLU A 14 -11.16 14.59 -5.73
CA GLU A 14 -12.50 14.86 -5.23
C GLU A 14 -13.04 13.70 -4.35
N GLY A 15 -12.76 12.45 -4.73
CA GLY A 15 -13.12 11.26 -3.93
C GLY A 15 -12.38 11.20 -2.60
N LEU A 16 -11.08 11.53 -2.59
CA LEU A 16 -10.28 11.56 -1.37
C LEU A 16 -10.56 12.79 -0.50
N THR A 17 -10.98 13.91 -1.12
CA THR A 17 -11.28 15.16 -0.41
C THR A 17 -12.43 14.98 0.59
N LYS A 18 -13.46 14.20 0.25
CA LYS A 18 -14.60 13.97 1.14
C LYS A 18 -14.18 13.20 2.40
N THR A 19 -13.42 12.11 2.26
CA THR A 19 -12.91 11.34 3.40
C THR A 19 -11.93 12.16 4.23
N ARG A 20 -11.00 12.85 3.57
CA ARG A 20 -10.06 13.76 4.22
C ARG A 20 -10.79 14.84 5.01
N ASN A 21 -11.78 15.51 4.41
CA ASN A 21 -12.48 16.60 5.08
C ASN A 21 -13.28 16.11 6.29
N ASN A 22 -13.85 14.91 6.25
CA ASN A 22 -14.57 14.34 7.39
C ASN A 22 -13.63 14.09 8.59
N ILE A 23 -12.44 13.53 8.35
CA ILE A 23 -11.44 13.29 9.40
C ILE A 23 -10.87 14.61 9.92
N VAL A 24 -10.44 15.49 9.01
CA VAL A 24 -9.82 16.78 9.38
C VAL A 24 -10.82 17.67 10.11
N SER A 25 -12.08 17.77 9.64
CA SER A 25 -13.10 18.57 10.32
C SER A 25 -13.50 17.96 11.67
N GLY A 26 -13.52 16.63 11.80
CA GLY A 26 -13.73 15.96 13.08
C GLY A 26 -12.64 16.32 14.09
N ILE A 27 -11.39 16.17 13.69
CA ILE A 27 -10.21 16.53 14.50
C ILE A 27 -10.25 18.04 14.85
N ASP A 28 -10.45 18.93 13.89
CA ASP A 28 -10.51 20.38 14.13
C ASP A 28 -11.64 20.76 15.11
N SER A 29 -12.78 20.07 15.03
CA SER A 29 -13.91 20.29 15.95
C SER A 29 -13.59 19.90 17.38
N ILE A 30 -12.82 18.82 17.58
CA ILE A 30 -12.38 18.39 18.93
C ILE A 30 -11.48 19.46 19.53
N PHE A 31 -10.41 19.86 18.82
CA PHE A 31 -9.44 20.82 19.35
C PHE A 31 -10.04 22.21 19.62
N SER A 32 -11.06 22.62 18.88
CA SER A 32 -11.76 23.88 19.09
C SER A 32 -12.94 23.78 20.07
N GLY A 33 -13.47 22.59 20.32
CA GLY A 33 -14.66 22.35 21.14
C GLY A 33 -14.38 22.09 22.61
N PHE A 34 -13.20 21.58 22.94
CA PHE A 34 -12.79 21.28 24.30
C PHE A 34 -12.05 22.45 24.95
N SER A 35 -12.36 22.73 26.21
CA SER A 35 -11.71 23.75 27.04
C SER A 35 -10.63 23.18 27.97
N ALA A 36 -10.55 21.85 28.08
CA ALA A 36 -9.61 21.14 28.94
C ALA A 36 -9.18 19.83 28.27
N ILE A 37 -7.99 19.36 28.65
CA ILE A 37 -7.45 18.08 28.25
C ILE A 37 -7.74 17.07 29.36
N ASP A 38 -8.90 16.43 29.25
CA ASP A 38 -9.39 15.41 30.20
C ASP A 38 -9.60 14.07 29.48
N ASP A 39 -10.17 13.10 30.15
CA ASP A 39 -10.40 11.78 29.55
C ASP A 39 -11.41 11.84 28.41
N ASP A 40 -12.45 12.67 28.51
CA ASP A 40 -13.44 12.85 27.46
C ASP A 40 -12.81 13.41 26.16
N PHE A 41 -11.84 14.31 26.29
CA PHE A 41 -11.06 14.81 25.15
C PHE A 41 -10.31 13.71 24.43
N TYR A 42 -9.68 12.79 25.16
CA TYR A 42 -8.94 11.68 24.53
C TYR A 42 -9.87 10.62 23.95
N GLU A 43 -11.02 10.35 24.60
CA GLU A 43 -12.03 9.42 24.09
C GLU A 43 -12.60 9.90 22.74
N GLU A 44 -12.87 11.19 22.60
CA GLU A 44 -13.37 11.77 21.34
C GLU A 44 -12.32 11.68 20.21
N ILE A 45 -11.03 11.85 20.54
CA ILE A 45 -9.94 11.62 19.58
C ILE A 45 -9.88 10.15 19.15
N GLU A 46 -9.98 9.22 20.11
CA GLU A 46 -10.02 7.78 19.82
C GLU A 46 -11.17 7.43 18.89
N GLU A 47 -12.37 7.88 19.19
CA GLU A 47 -13.56 7.64 18.38
C GLU A 47 -13.41 8.21 16.96
N THR A 48 -12.93 9.44 16.84
CA THR A 48 -12.69 10.09 15.53
C THR A 48 -11.65 9.34 14.69
N LEU A 49 -10.57 8.86 15.29
CA LEU A 49 -9.55 8.09 14.58
C LEU A 49 -10.08 6.71 14.15
N ILE A 50 -10.86 6.03 15.00
CA ILE A 50 -11.52 4.75 14.68
C ILE A 50 -12.54 4.94 13.55
N MET A 51 -13.35 5.98 13.60
CA MET A 51 -14.29 6.34 12.52
C MET A 51 -13.56 6.69 11.21
N GLY A 52 -12.33 7.19 11.31
CA GLY A 52 -11.40 7.38 10.18
C GLY A 52 -10.81 6.09 9.63
N ASP A 53 -11.29 4.92 10.07
CA ASP A 53 -10.82 3.57 9.68
C ASP A 53 -9.37 3.25 10.14
N LEU A 54 -8.88 3.94 11.17
CA LEU A 54 -7.66 3.53 11.85
C LEU A 54 -7.95 2.30 12.72
N GLY A 55 -7.08 1.31 12.67
CA GLY A 55 -7.23 0.11 13.50
C GLY A 55 -7.11 0.45 15.00
N ILE A 56 -7.92 -0.22 15.85
CA ILE A 56 -7.99 0.02 17.29
C ILE A 56 -6.61 0.04 17.96
N GLN A 57 -5.73 -0.91 17.65
CA GLN A 57 -4.39 -0.97 18.22
C GLN A 57 -3.53 0.24 17.87
N THR A 58 -3.61 0.69 16.62
CA THR A 58 -2.90 1.88 16.15
C THR A 58 -3.44 3.15 16.81
N THR A 59 -4.75 3.27 16.92
CA THR A 59 -5.42 4.39 17.61
C THR A 59 -4.99 4.48 19.07
N MET A 60 -5.07 3.37 19.80
CA MET A 60 -4.63 3.33 21.21
C MET A 60 -3.16 3.74 21.36
N ALA A 61 -2.26 3.25 20.49
CA ALA A 61 -0.85 3.62 20.54
C ALA A 61 -0.62 5.12 20.28
N ILE A 62 -1.35 5.71 19.32
CA ILE A 62 -1.27 7.15 19.01
C ILE A 62 -1.76 7.99 20.18
N VAL A 63 -2.90 7.62 20.78
CA VAL A 63 -3.50 8.39 21.88
C VAL A 63 -2.69 8.24 23.17
N GLU A 64 -2.12 7.06 23.44
CA GLU A 64 -1.21 6.87 24.57
C GLU A 64 0.06 7.71 24.41
N ASP A 65 0.66 7.75 23.22
CA ASP A 65 1.80 8.61 22.91
C ASP A 65 1.45 10.09 23.07
N LEU A 66 0.28 10.52 22.59
CA LEU A 66 -0.24 11.86 22.79
C LEU A 66 -0.37 12.20 24.29
N ARG A 67 -0.98 11.32 25.11
CA ARG A 67 -1.10 11.52 26.56
C ARG A 67 0.26 11.71 27.23
N ASN A 68 1.23 10.89 26.87
CA ASN A 68 2.58 10.96 27.41
C ASN A 68 3.27 12.29 27.05
N LYS A 69 3.23 12.67 25.76
CA LYS A 69 3.83 13.93 25.30
C LYS A 69 3.16 15.17 25.90
N VAL A 70 1.83 15.17 26.04
CA VAL A 70 1.07 16.24 26.71
C VAL A 70 1.51 16.39 28.16
N LYS A 71 1.66 15.28 28.87
CA LYS A 71 2.11 15.27 30.26
C LYS A 71 3.58 15.73 30.41
N GLU A 72 4.47 15.25 29.57
CA GLU A 72 5.89 15.60 29.57
C GLU A 72 6.12 17.08 29.26
N GLN A 73 5.37 17.62 28.30
CA GLN A 73 5.50 19.01 27.86
C GLN A 73 4.63 19.98 28.65
N HIS A 74 3.85 19.48 29.64
CA HIS A 74 2.96 20.29 30.48
C HIS A 74 1.92 21.09 29.67
N ILE A 75 1.43 20.54 28.57
CA ILE A 75 0.44 21.16 27.70
C ILE A 75 -0.90 21.24 28.45
N LYS A 76 -1.53 22.41 28.38
CA LYS A 76 -2.83 22.68 29.02
C LYS A 76 -3.93 23.11 28.02
N ASP A 77 -3.51 23.49 26.83
CA ASP A 77 -4.38 23.98 25.78
C ASP A 77 -4.63 22.88 24.75
N PRO A 78 -5.89 22.44 24.55
CA PRO A 78 -6.25 21.45 23.55
C PRO A 78 -5.73 21.76 22.13
N GLU A 79 -5.71 23.04 21.71
CA GLU A 79 -5.22 23.41 20.38
C GLU A 79 -3.75 23.02 20.15
N GLN A 80 -2.92 23.07 21.21
CA GLN A 80 -1.52 22.67 21.12
C GLN A 80 -1.34 21.16 20.95
N CYS A 81 -2.32 20.37 21.35
CA CYS A 81 -2.31 18.91 21.19
C CYS A 81 -2.40 18.49 19.70
N LYS A 82 -2.94 19.35 18.83
CA LYS A 82 -3.10 19.05 17.41
C LYS A 82 -1.76 18.74 16.72
N GLU A 83 -0.75 19.58 16.94
CA GLU A 83 0.58 19.37 16.36
C GLU A 83 1.25 18.12 16.92
N ILE A 84 1.04 17.83 18.19
CA ILE A 84 1.56 16.62 18.85
C ILE A 84 0.88 15.38 18.24
N LEU A 85 -0.46 15.39 18.07
CA LEU A 85 -1.20 14.30 17.44
C LEU A 85 -0.70 14.04 16.02
N ILE A 86 -0.52 15.09 15.21
CA ILE A 86 0.03 14.97 13.86
C ILE A 86 1.44 14.37 13.90
N GLY A 87 2.26 14.78 14.85
CA GLY A 87 3.60 14.23 15.08
C GLY A 87 3.54 12.73 15.40
N SER A 88 2.70 12.32 16.34
CA SER A 88 2.52 10.93 16.75
C SER A 88 2.02 10.05 15.60
N ILE A 89 1.08 10.55 14.77
CA ILE A 89 0.64 9.85 13.57
C ILE A 89 1.79 9.68 12.57
N LYS A 90 2.57 10.73 12.32
CA LYS A 90 3.73 10.67 11.41
C LYS A 90 4.77 9.66 11.90
N GLU A 91 5.06 9.64 13.20
CA GLU A 91 5.99 8.68 13.80
C GLU A 91 5.51 7.23 13.62
N GLN A 92 4.21 6.96 13.78
CA GLN A 92 3.62 5.64 13.53
C GLN A 92 3.64 5.24 12.04
N MET A 93 3.64 6.21 11.13
CA MET A 93 3.74 5.98 9.69
C MET A 93 5.20 5.85 9.21
N ASP A 94 6.16 6.28 10.03
CA ASP A 94 7.58 6.16 9.69
C ASP A 94 8.05 4.71 9.90
N LEU A 95 8.20 3.99 8.80
CA LEU A 95 8.69 2.63 8.78
C LEU A 95 10.23 2.55 8.81
N GLY A 96 10.89 3.71 8.98
CA GLY A 96 12.34 3.84 8.96
C GLY A 96 12.95 3.79 7.55
N GLU A 97 14.24 4.06 7.48
CA GLU A 97 15.00 4.14 6.22
C GLU A 97 14.94 2.85 5.37
N ASN A 98 14.66 1.72 6.00
CA ASN A 98 14.63 0.41 5.34
C ASN A 98 13.30 0.07 4.67
N ALA A 99 12.25 0.86 4.84
CA ALA A 99 10.91 0.57 4.33
C ALA A 99 10.85 0.42 2.80
N TYR A 100 11.67 1.19 2.10
CA TYR A 100 11.72 1.24 0.63
C TYR A 100 13.02 0.66 0.06
N GLU A 101 13.77 -0.12 0.83
CA GLU A 101 15.03 -0.75 0.36
C GLU A 101 14.85 -1.64 -0.87
N PHE A 102 13.62 -2.07 -1.19
CA PHE A 102 13.35 -2.82 -2.41
C PHE A 102 13.75 -2.04 -3.67
N GLU A 103 13.78 -0.71 -3.63
CA GLU A 103 14.22 0.14 -4.74
C GLU A 103 15.74 0.09 -4.95
N ASN A 104 16.50 -0.17 -3.89
CA ASN A 104 17.97 -0.17 -3.90
C ASN A 104 18.59 -1.57 -3.86
N ARG A 105 17.76 -2.62 -3.79
CA ARG A 105 18.18 -4.03 -3.78
C ARG A 105 17.45 -4.79 -4.88
N LYS A 106 18.04 -5.89 -5.33
CA LYS A 106 17.31 -6.85 -6.16
C LYS A 106 16.15 -7.42 -5.37
N SER A 107 14.94 -7.17 -5.84
CA SER A 107 13.74 -7.39 -5.05
C SER A 107 12.63 -8.08 -5.84
N VAL A 108 11.79 -8.81 -5.11
CA VAL A 108 10.52 -9.33 -5.61
C VAL A 108 9.41 -8.59 -4.88
N VAL A 109 8.57 -7.89 -5.62
CA VAL A 109 7.40 -7.16 -5.12
C VAL A 109 6.13 -7.95 -5.47
N LEU A 110 5.41 -8.37 -4.46
CA LEU A 110 4.13 -9.06 -4.62
C LEU A 110 2.98 -8.06 -4.39
N VAL A 111 2.16 -7.83 -5.42
CA VAL A 111 1.00 -6.93 -5.33
C VAL A 111 -0.25 -7.74 -5.04
N ILE A 112 -0.83 -7.52 -3.87
CA ILE A 112 -2.00 -8.24 -3.37
C ILE A 112 -3.17 -7.28 -3.12
N GLY A 113 -4.39 -7.79 -3.14
CA GLY A 113 -5.61 -7.01 -2.86
C GLY A 113 -6.83 -7.62 -3.53
N VAL A 114 -8.03 -7.15 -3.19
CA VAL A 114 -9.28 -7.63 -3.78
C VAL A 114 -9.44 -7.22 -5.25
N ASN A 115 -10.42 -7.82 -5.95
CA ASN A 115 -10.70 -7.46 -7.34
C ASN A 115 -11.19 -6.01 -7.46
N GLY A 116 -10.83 -5.34 -8.55
CA GLY A 116 -11.32 -4.00 -8.88
C GLY A 116 -10.61 -2.84 -8.17
N VAL A 117 -9.71 -3.07 -7.22
CA VAL A 117 -8.99 -2.00 -6.49
C VAL A 117 -7.83 -1.37 -7.28
N GLY A 118 -7.57 -1.84 -8.49
CA GLY A 118 -6.54 -1.26 -9.36
C GLY A 118 -5.13 -1.87 -9.24
N LYS A 119 -5.00 -3.13 -8.75
CA LYS A 119 -3.71 -3.82 -8.66
C LYS A 119 -2.92 -3.78 -9.96
N THR A 120 -3.45 -4.36 -11.03
CA THR A 120 -2.80 -4.42 -12.35
C THR A 120 -2.41 -3.05 -12.88
N THR A 121 -3.27 -2.04 -12.67
CA THR A 121 -2.96 -0.65 -13.04
C THR A 121 -1.80 -0.08 -12.22
N SER A 122 -1.76 -0.37 -10.92
CA SER A 122 -0.69 0.08 -10.03
C SER A 122 0.63 -0.61 -10.37
N VAL A 123 0.59 -1.92 -10.67
CA VAL A 123 1.75 -2.69 -11.15
C VAL A 123 2.34 -2.05 -12.41
N GLY A 124 1.50 -1.74 -13.40
CA GLY A 124 1.97 -1.13 -14.64
C GLY A 124 2.60 0.25 -14.45
N LYS A 125 2.00 1.09 -13.59
CA LYS A 125 2.54 2.42 -13.26
C LYS A 125 3.85 2.34 -12.49
N LEU A 126 3.93 1.46 -11.49
CA LEU A 126 5.14 1.25 -10.70
C LEU A 126 6.29 0.74 -11.59
N ALA A 127 5.98 -0.19 -12.51
CA ALA A 127 6.98 -0.69 -13.45
C ALA A 127 7.55 0.43 -14.33
N GLY A 128 6.69 1.32 -14.84
CA GLY A 128 7.13 2.49 -15.62
C GLY A 128 8.02 3.43 -14.80
N GLN A 129 7.61 3.79 -13.58
CA GLN A 129 8.39 4.65 -12.70
C GLN A 129 9.77 4.08 -12.37
N LEU A 130 9.85 2.78 -12.03
CA LEU A 130 11.13 2.14 -11.73
C LEU A 130 12.04 2.05 -12.97
N LYS A 131 11.45 1.83 -14.15
CA LYS A 131 12.21 1.88 -15.41
C LYS A 131 12.75 3.27 -15.71
N ASP A 132 11.95 4.32 -15.51
CA ASP A 132 12.38 5.71 -15.71
C ASP A 132 13.52 6.09 -14.75
N GLN A 133 13.61 5.43 -13.60
CA GLN A 133 14.74 5.50 -12.65
C GLN A 133 15.94 4.66 -13.08
N GLY A 134 15.90 4.03 -14.27
CA GLY A 134 17.00 3.20 -14.81
C GLY A 134 17.04 1.77 -14.28
N LYS A 135 15.99 1.31 -13.56
CA LYS A 135 15.93 -0.08 -13.05
C LYS A 135 15.50 -1.04 -14.16
N LYS A 136 16.08 -2.22 -14.15
CA LYS A 136 15.65 -3.33 -15.00
C LYS A 136 14.50 -4.07 -14.31
N VAL A 137 13.29 -3.90 -14.84
CA VAL A 137 12.05 -4.43 -14.27
C VAL A 137 11.52 -5.58 -15.11
N ILE A 138 10.98 -6.62 -14.44
CA ILE A 138 10.22 -7.70 -15.05
C ILE A 138 8.89 -7.79 -14.35
N LEU A 139 7.82 -8.03 -15.14
CA LEU A 139 6.47 -8.29 -14.61
C LEU A 139 6.18 -9.79 -14.64
N ALA A 140 5.39 -10.27 -13.67
CA ALA A 140 4.83 -11.61 -13.67
C ALA A 140 3.30 -11.55 -13.61
N ALA A 141 2.62 -12.14 -14.60
CA ALA A 141 1.17 -12.23 -14.69
C ALA A 141 0.66 -13.42 -13.88
N ALA A 142 0.64 -13.29 -12.54
CA ALA A 142 0.20 -14.35 -11.64
C ALA A 142 -1.31 -14.32 -11.33
N ASP A 143 -2.10 -13.39 -11.90
CA ASP A 143 -3.56 -13.50 -12.00
C ASP A 143 -3.93 -14.38 -13.21
N THR A 144 -3.65 -15.67 -13.11
CA THR A 144 -3.87 -16.64 -14.19
C THR A 144 -5.31 -17.06 -14.37
N PHE A 145 -6.20 -16.65 -13.47
CA PHE A 145 -7.62 -17.02 -13.53
C PHE A 145 -8.45 -16.15 -14.46
N ARG A 146 -7.89 -15.06 -14.95
CA ARG A 146 -8.58 -14.11 -15.80
C ARG A 146 -7.73 -13.77 -17.02
N ALA A 147 -8.15 -14.26 -18.19
CA ALA A 147 -7.50 -13.91 -19.45
C ALA A 147 -7.33 -12.40 -19.63
N ALA A 148 -8.38 -11.63 -19.34
CA ALA A 148 -8.35 -10.17 -19.43
C ALA A 148 -7.32 -9.51 -18.47
N ALA A 149 -6.97 -10.12 -17.34
CA ALA A 149 -5.93 -9.58 -16.47
C ALA A 149 -4.53 -9.80 -17.06
N ILE A 150 -4.30 -10.95 -17.67
CA ILE A 150 -3.05 -11.26 -18.38
C ILE A 150 -2.86 -10.30 -19.56
N GLU A 151 -3.90 -10.11 -20.37
CA GLU A 151 -3.90 -9.18 -21.51
C GLU A 151 -3.65 -7.75 -21.05
N GLN A 152 -4.36 -7.30 -20.00
CA GLN A 152 -4.20 -5.97 -19.44
C GLN A 152 -2.77 -5.73 -18.93
N LEU A 153 -2.17 -6.70 -18.23
CA LEU A 153 -0.79 -6.56 -17.74
C LEU A 153 0.20 -6.56 -18.91
N THR A 154 -0.07 -7.32 -19.97
CA THR A 154 0.73 -7.34 -21.20
C THR A 154 0.72 -5.97 -21.87
N GLU A 155 -0.43 -5.31 -21.96
CA GLU A 155 -0.51 -3.93 -22.47
C GLU A 155 0.27 -2.95 -21.60
N TRP A 156 0.19 -3.09 -20.27
CA TRP A 156 0.98 -2.26 -19.36
C TRP A 156 2.48 -2.49 -19.52
N SER A 157 2.93 -3.75 -19.71
CA SER A 157 4.33 -4.05 -19.94
C SER A 157 4.85 -3.39 -21.22
N ALA A 158 4.06 -3.45 -22.30
CA ALA A 158 4.38 -2.79 -23.56
C ALA A 158 4.47 -1.26 -23.41
N ARG A 159 3.50 -0.64 -22.72
CA ARG A 159 3.49 0.82 -22.48
C ARG A 159 4.67 1.27 -21.60
N ALA A 160 5.00 0.50 -20.56
CA ALA A 160 6.14 0.76 -19.70
C ALA A 160 7.47 0.35 -20.36
N GLY A 161 7.42 -0.43 -21.43
CA GLY A 161 8.59 -0.98 -22.13
C GLY A 161 9.43 -1.89 -21.23
N VAL A 162 8.79 -2.73 -20.42
CA VAL A 162 9.41 -3.71 -19.52
C VAL A 162 9.04 -5.13 -19.97
N ASP A 163 9.86 -6.11 -19.59
CA ASP A 163 9.58 -7.51 -19.88
C ASP A 163 8.43 -8.06 -19.04
N ILE A 164 7.67 -9.01 -19.60
CA ILE A 164 6.63 -9.74 -18.87
C ILE A 164 6.84 -11.24 -18.99
N ILE A 165 6.56 -11.96 -17.91
CA ILE A 165 6.43 -13.42 -17.87
C ILE A 165 4.96 -13.73 -17.63
N ALA A 166 4.34 -14.42 -18.57
CA ALA A 166 2.96 -14.85 -18.54
C ALA A 166 2.85 -16.28 -19.07
N GLN A 167 1.88 -17.02 -18.57
CA GLN A 167 1.46 -18.32 -19.07
C GLN A 167 0.01 -18.26 -19.52
N GLN A 168 -0.54 -19.37 -20.00
CA GLN A 168 -1.92 -19.46 -20.42
C GLN A 168 -2.89 -19.29 -19.24
N GLU A 169 -4.10 -18.84 -19.54
CA GLU A 169 -5.19 -18.82 -18.55
C GLU A 169 -5.37 -20.20 -17.90
N GLY A 170 -5.59 -20.22 -16.60
CA GLY A 170 -5.72 -21.44 -15.81
C GLY A 170 -4.41 -22.10 -15.35
N SER A 171 -3.25 -21.57 -15.76
CA SER A 171 -1.96 -22.04 -15.26
C SER A 171 -1.83 -21.84 -13.73
N ASP A 172 -0.97 -22.61 -13.09
CA ASP A 172 -0.68 -22.44 -11.67
C ASP A 172 0.04 -21.09 -11.44
N PRO A 173 -0.50 -20.17 -10.64
CA PRO A 173 0.18 -18.90 -10.30
C PRO A 173 1.58 -19.09 -9.72
N ALA A 174 1.80 -20.17 -8.97
CA ALA A 174 3.11 -20.48 -8.40
C ALA A 174 4.13 -20.84 -9.48
N ALA A 175 3.72 -21.55 -10.53
CA ALA A 175 4.58 -21.86 -11.67
C ALA A 175 4.98 -20.59 -12.43
N VAL A 176 4.03 -19.65 -12.65
CA VAL A 176 4.32 -18.35 -13.27
C VAL A 176 5.35 -17.56 -12.47
N ILE A 177 5.19 -17.49 -11.14
CA ILE A 177 6.13 -16.80 -10.27
C ILE A 177 7.51 -17.48 -10.28
N TYR A 178 7.54 -18.81 -10.28
CA TYR A 178 8.80 -19.55 -10.39
C TYR A 178 9.58 -19.23 -11.67
N ASP A 179 8.90 -19.28 -12.81
CA ASP A 179 9.47 -18.94 -14.10
C ASP A 179 9.93 -17.47 -14.15
N ALA A 180 9.15 -16.57 -13.57
CA ALA A 180 9.48 -15.15 -13.50
C ALA A 180 10.72 -14.89 -12.65
N VAL A 181 10.89 -15.60 -11.52
CA VAL A 181 12.11 -15.51 -10.70
C VAL A 181 13.32 -16.06 -11.46
N ALA A 182 13.17 -17.19 -12.15
CA ALA A 182 14.25 -17.74 -12.99
C ALA A 182 14.65 -16.76 -14.12
N ALA A 183 13.66 -16.16 -14.79
CA ALA A 183 13.88 -15.14 -15.81
C ALA A 183 14.54 -13.87 -15.22
N ALA A 184 14.08 -13.40 -14.05
CA ALA A 184 14.65 -12.24 -13.37
C ALA A 184 16.13 -12.44 -13.03
N LYS A 185 16.49 -13.63 -12.57
CA LYS A 185 17.90 -14.00 -12.31
C LYS A 185 18.72 -14.02 -13.58
N SER A 186 18.29 -14.77 -14.60
CA SER A 186 19.04 -14.92 -15.85
C SER A 186 19.24 -13.60 -16.57
N ARG A 187 18.23 -12.71 -16.52
CA ARG A 187 18.26 -11.39 -17.14
C ARG A 187 18.88 -10.31 -16.25
N LYS A 188 19.29 -10.66 -15.01
CA LYS A 188 19.85 -9.72 -14.01
C LYS A 188 18.90 -8.53 -13.75
N ALA A 189 17.60 -8.80 -13.59
CA ALA A 189 16.63 -7.77 -13.24
C ALA A 189 16.90 -7.20 -11.84
N ASP A 190 16.60 -5.92 -11.64
CA ASP A 190 16.67 -5.26 -10.35
C ASP A 190 15.40 -5.50 -9.55
N VAL A 191 14.23 -5.48 -10.23
CA VAL A 191 12.92 -5.66 -9.59
C VAL A 191 12.06 -6.61 -10.42
N LEU A 192 11.49 -7.61 -9.75
CA LEU A 192 10.40 -8.44 -10.26
C LEU A 192 9.10 -8.02 -9.57
N ILE A 193 8.09 -7.62 -10.34
CA ILE A 193 6.76 -7.26 -9.80
C ILE A 193 5.75 -8.31 -10.21
N CYS A 194 5.09 -8.96 -9.23
CA CYS A 194 4.10 -10.00 -9.45
C CYS A 194 2.68 -9.44 -9.22
N ASP A 195 1.85 -9.44 -10.27
CA ASP A 195 0.42 -9.13 -10.17
C ASP A 195 -0.35 -10.40 -9.83
N THR A 196 -1.07 -10.42 -8.71
CA THR A 196 -1.77 -11.61 -8.22
C THR A 196 -3.28 -11.49 -8.36
N ALA A 197 -3.96 -12.65 -8.37
CA ALA A 197 -5.41 -12.70 -8.35
C ALA A 197 -5.98 -12.02 -7.09
N GLY A 198 -7.15 -11.39 -7.25
CA GLY A 198 -7.85 -10.72 -6.15
C GLY A 198 -8.99 -11.55 -5.54
N ARG A 199 -8.88 -12.87 -5.53
CA ARG A 199 -9.94 -13.78 -5.04
C ARG A 199 -10.03 -13.80 -3.52
N LEU A 200 -10.56 -12.74 -2.94
CA LEU A 200 -10.59 -12.63 -1.49
C LEU A 200 -11.97 -12.24 -1.02
N HIS A 201 -12.79 -13.25 -0.86
CA HIS A 201 -14.08 -13.09 -0.21
C HIS A 201 -13.96 -13.04 1.34
N ASN A 202 -12.77 -13.33 1.89
CA ASN A 202 -12.49 -13.10 3.30
C ASN A 202 -10.99 -12.86 3.59
N LYS A 203 -10.70 -12.16 4.69
CA LYS A 203 -9.33 -11.80 5.13
C LYS A 203 -8.42 -13.02 5.34
N LYS A 204 -8.98 -14.19 5.67
CA LYS A 204 -8.24 -15.41 5.95
C LYS A 204 -7.57 -15.95 4.69
N ASN A 205 -8.28 -16.00 3.58
CA ASN A 205 -7.75 -16.51 2.30
C ASN A 205 -6.65 -15.58 1.74
N LEU A 206 -6.75 -14.25 1.96
CA LEU A 206 -5.70 -13.28 1.60
C LEU A 206 -4.40 -13.60 2.31
N MET A 207 -4.48 -13.88 3.59
CA MET A 207 -3.31 -14.15 4.41
C MET A 207 -2.70 -15.52 4.08
N GLU A 208 -3.51 -16.50 3.69
CA GLU A 208 -3.03 -17.81 3.25
C GLU A 208 -2.32 -17.74 1.90
N GLU A 209 -2.90 -17.07 0.90
CA GLU A 209 -2.28 -16.85 -0.40
C GLU A 209 -0.97 -16.06 -0.26
N ARG A 210 -0.97 -15.00 0.55
CA ARG A 210 0.24 -14.24 0.90
C ARG A 210 1.31 -15.15 1.52
N ARG A 211 0.93 -16.02 2.46
CA ARG A 211 1.86 -16.95 3.13
C ARG A 211 2.41 -17.97 2.16
N SER A 212 1.56 -18.56 1.32
CA SER A 212 1.95 -19.54 0.31
C SER A 212 2.94 -18.93 -0.70
N THR A 213 2.61 -17.77 -1.25
CA THR A 213 3.47 -17.09 -2.24
C THR A 213 4.77 -16.57 -1.60
N ALA A 214 4.70 -16.01 -0.39
CA ALA A 214 5.90 -15.60 0.34
C ALA A 214 6.80 -16.78 0.73
N SER A 215 6.20 -17.92 1.07
CA SER A 215 6.91 -19.17 1.33
C SER A 215 7.60 -19.69 0.05
N LEU A 216 6.91 -19.65 -1.08
CA LEU A 216 7.47 -20.00 -2.38
C LEU A 216 8.69 -19.14 -2.72
N ILE A 217 8.57 -17.82 -2.61
CA ILE A 217 9.67 -16.88 -2.87
C ILE A 217 10.84 -17.13 -1.90
N ARG A 218 10.54 -17.39 -0.62
CA ARG A 218 11.56 -17.74 0.38
C ARG A 218 12.28 -19.05 0.04
N ASN A 219 11.54 -20.08 -0.36
CA ASN A 219 12.09 -21.37 -0.77
C ASN A 219 12.96 -21.26 -2.02
N ILE A 220 12.51 -20.49 -3.01
CA ILE A 220 13.30 -20.20 -4.22
C ILE A 220 14.60 -19.46 -3.83
N ARG A 221 14.54 -18.50 -2.90
CA ARG A 221 15.72 -17.79 -2.40
C ARG A 221 16.70 -18.70 -1.68
N MET A 222 16.23 -19.68 -0.91
CA MET A 222 17.06 -20.63 -0.16
C MET A 222 17.75 -21.64 -1.10
N HIS A 223 17.06 -22.11 -2.15
CA HIS A 223 17.59 -23.12 -3.06
C HIS A 223 18.47 -22.57 -4.20
N THR A 224 18.39 -21.28 -4.48
CA THR A 224 19.04 -20.70 -5.65
C THR A 224 20.07 -19.62 -5.32
N GLY A 225 20.37 -19.36 -4.03
CA GLY A 225 21.22 -18.24 -3.61
C GLY A 225 20.53 -16.88 -3.77
N ARG A 226 21.17 -15.81 -3.27
CA ARG A 226 20.60 -14.43 -3.38
C ARG A 226 20.30 -14.10 -4.83
N LEU A 227 19.17 -13.39 -5.06
CA LEU A 227 18.84 -12.76 -6.34
C LEU A 227 19.97 -11.89 -6.84
#